data_fd38d9cf8642318bfac5d4f5bd793f5d
#
_entry.id   fd38d9cf8642318bfac5d4f5bd793f5d
#
_cell.length_a   1.000
_cell.length_b   1.000
_cell.length_c   1.000
_cell.angle_alpha   90.00
_cell.angle_beta   90.00
_cell.angle_gamma   90.00
#
_symmetry.space_group_name_H-M   'P 1'
#
loop_
_entity.id
_entity.type
_entity.pdbx_description
1 polymer ?
#
loop_
_entity_poly.entity_id
_entity_poly.type
_entity_poly.pdbx_seq_one_letter_code
_entity_poly.pdbx_strand_id
1 'polypeptide(L)'
;MNRRLSLSQRLTLVFTAILLLCAIAACSIQLYNSNQYGNAMVQRLSSGLAQQIVNREPLLEAHGEVNRQTLKMLFDRLMTFNPSVELYLLSSEGTIIADAAPPGHIKRQQLDIEPVKTFLSGASWPVYGDDPRNLNKRKVFSAAPVMQNGNLQGYLYIVLEGENFNALAESAWQKTLWSTVVWSLLLVALFGLLAGVMIWYWVTRPVRQLTADVEGLDRDSISAIRQLAQQPLEGDTSNEVAILRNTFIELARKIAGQWDQLSDSDRQRREFIANISHDLRTPLTSLLGYLETLSLKADTLTPEDNRQYLAIALRQGQKVRHLSQQLFELAKLEHGGIKPQREPFAIGELLQDVAQKFDLAIETRRLTLKVEIPRALPLLNADVSMIERVVTNLLDNAVRHTPPGGTVMLRVWQENERLQVEVADSGPGVEAALREQLFQRPSALSPQSARENRGGLGLLIVRRMLELHGGSIRLVDAAAGACFRFFVPL
;
A
#
# COMPACT_ATOMS: atom_id res chain seq x y z
N MET A 1 14.32 -11.27 -27.64
CA MET A 1 13.94 -10.09 -26.84
C MET A 1 12.43 -10.15 -26.61
N ASN A 2 11.96 -10.80 -25.55
CA ASN A 2 10.54 -10.85 -25.21
C ASN A 2 10.14 -9.49 -24.61
N ARG A 3 9.56 -8.61 -25.40
CA ARG A 3 8.90 -7.41 -24.88
C ARG A 3 7.70 -7.85 -24.04
N ARG A 4 7.86 -7.86 -22.72
CA ARG A 4 6.73 -8.04 -21.79
C ARG A 4 5.75 -6.90 -22.01
N LEU A 5 4.52 -7.24 -22.41
CA LEU A 5 3.44 -6.28 -22.59
C LEU A 5 3.25 -5.47 -21.27
N SER A 6 3.09 -4.16 -21.39
CA SER A 6 2.76 -3.31 -20.24
C SER A 6 1.41 -3.70 -19.62
N LEU A 7 1.19 -3.34 -18.35
CA LEU A 7 -0.07 -3.64 -17.65
C LEU A 7 -1.30 -3.13 -18.43
N SER A 8 -1.22 -1.91 -18.98
CA SER A 8 -2.28 -1.34 -19.80
C SER A 8 -2.54 -2.15 -21.07
N GLN A 9 -1.49 -2.61 -21.75
CA GLN A 9 -1.64 -3.44 -22.95
C GLN A 9 -2.32 -4.78 -22.64
N ARG A 10 -1.96 -5.41 -21.51
CA ARG A 10 -2.61 -6.66 -21.06
C ARG A 10 -4.09 -6.43 -20.74
N LEU A 11 -4.42 -5.38 -19.98
CA LEU A 11 -5.80 -5.02 -19.63
C LEU A 11 -6.64 -4.71 -20.88
N THR A 12 -6.12 -3.89 -21.79
CA THR A 12 -6.80 -3.57 -23.06
C THR A 12 -7.02 -4.82 -23.88
N LEU A 13 -6.04 -5.73 -23.95
CA LEU A 13 -6.12 -6.98 -24.71
C LEU A 13 -7.19 -7.92 -24.12
N VAL A 14 -7.23 -8.08 -22.81
CA VAL A 14 -8.26 -8.89 -22.13
C VAL A 14 -9.65 -8.29 -22.36
N PHE A 15 -9.81 -6.98 -22.20
CA PHE A 15 -11.08 -6.31 -22.40
C PHE A 15 -11.56 -6.42 -23.85
N THR A 16 -10.68 -6.23 -24.83
CA THR A 16 -10.99 -6.39 -26.25
C THR A 16 -11.38 -7.83 -26.58
N ALA A 17 -10.69 -8.82 -25.99
CA ALA A 17 -11.03 -10.24 -26.17
C ALA A 17 -12.43 -10.57 -25.61
N ILE A 18 -12.78 -10.03 -24.45
CA ILE A 18 -14.12 -10.20 -23.87
C ILE A 18 -15.18 -9.57 -24.74
N LEU A 19 -14.96 -8.34 -25.24
CA LEU A 19 -15.88 -7.67 -26.14
C LEU A 19 -16.09 -8.46 -27.45
N LEU A 20 -15.01 -9.00 -28.02
CA LEU A 20 -15.09 -9.83 -29.21
C LEU A 20 -15.92 -11.09 -28.96
N LEU A 21 -15.73 -11.74 -27.84
CA LEU A 21 -16.47 -12.94 -27.44
C LEU A 21 -17.96 -12.64 -27.25
N CYS A 22 -18.29 -11.52 -26.60
CA CYS A 22 -19.65 -11.03 -26.47
C CYS A 22 -20.30 -10.70 -27.82
N ALA A 23 -19.54 -10.07 -28.73
CA ALA A 23 -20.02 -9.76 -30.09
C ALA A 23 -20.33 -11.02 -30.89
N ILE A 24 -19.45 -12.04 -30.80
CA ILE A 24 -19.68 -13.35 -31.47
C ILE A 24 -20.93 -14.02 -30.90
N ALA A 25 -21.09 -14.03 -29.57
CA ALA A 25 -22.26 -14.63 -28.93
C ALA A 25 -23.55 -13.89 -29.32
N ALA A 26 -23.56 -12.56 -29.30
CA ALA A 26 -24.70 -11.74 -29.72
C ALA A 26 -25.07 -11.96 -31.18
N CYS A 27 -24.06 -12.00 -32.07
CA CYS A 27 -24.27 -12.28 -33.48
C CYS A 27 -24.87 -13.68 -33.71
N SER A 28 -24.38 -14.69 -33.00
CA SER A 28 -24.91 -16.06 -33.06
C SER A 28 -26.37 -16.17 -32.60
N ILE A 29 -26.71 -15.51 -31.51
CA ILE A 29 -28.06 -15.44 -30.98
C ILE A 29 -28.99 -14.70 -31.97
N GLN A 30 -28.51 -13.59 -32.54
CA GLN A 30 -29.26 -12.81 -33.51
C GLN A 30 -29.58 -13.62 -34.77
N LEU A 31 -28.60 -14.36 -35.29
CA LEU A 31 -28.75 -15.23 -36.44
C LEU A 31 -29.75 -16.36 -36.16
N TYR A 32 -29.64 -17.01 -35.02
CA TYR A 32 -30.57 -18.09 -34.64
C TYR A 32 -31.99 -17.56 -34.52
N ASN A 33 -32.21 -16.46 -33.85
CA ASN A 33 -33.53 -15.85 -33.69
C ASN A 33 -34.13 -15.38 -35.02
N SER A 34 -33.31 -14.74 -35.89
CA SER A 34 -33.76 -14.25 -37.18
C SER A 34 -34.33 -15.40 -38.05
N ASN A 35 -33.65 -16.54 -38.07
CA ASN A 35 -34.13 -17.74 -38.80
C ASN A 35 -35.44 -18.27 -38.24
N GLN A 36 -35.56 -18.41 -36.94
CA GLN A 36 -36.77 -18.91 -36.27
C GLN A 36 -37.96 -18.01 -36.56
N TYR A 37 -37.78 -16.69 -36.41
CA TYR A 37 -38.86 -15.72 -36.67
C TYR A 37 -39.23 -15.64 -38.15
N GLY A 38 -38.26 -15.73 -39.07
CA GLY A 38 -38.51 -15.74 -40.49
C GLY A 38 -39.37 -16.94 -40.92
N ASN A 39 -39.00 -18.14 -40.50
CA ASN A 39 -39.71 -19.37 -40.80
C ASN A 39 -41.10 -19.42 -40.16
N ALA A 40 -41.24 -18.95 -38.91
CA ALA A 40 -42.55 -18.86 -38.28
C ALA A 40 -43.48 -17.87 -39.02
N MET A 41 -42.95 -16.73 -39.47
CA MET A 41 -43.75 -15.74 -40.21
C MET A 41 -44.23 -16.27 -41.58
N VAL A 42 -43.33 -16.89 -42.34
CA VAL A 42 -43.69 -17.52 -43.63
C VAL A 42 -44.76 -18.58 -43.44
N GLN A 43 -44.60 -19.46 -42.44
CA GLN A 43 -45.56 -20.51 -42.14
C GLN A 43 -46.90 -19.95 -41.70
N ARG A 44 -46.92 -18.93 -40.84
CA ARG A 44 -48.14 -18.28 -40.33
C ARG A 44 -48.94 -17.61 -41.43
N LEU A 45 -48.29 -16.88 -42.32
CA LEU A 45 -48.92 -16.22 -43.46
C LEU A 45 -49.51 -17.21 -44.47
N SER A 46 -48.88 -18.38 -44.65
CA SER A 46 -49.28 -19.40 -45.62
C SER A 46 -50.00 -20.57 -45.00
N SER A 47 -50.33 -20.52 -43.68
CA SER A 47 -50.96 -21.63 -42.96
C SER A 47 -52.30 -22.08 -43.55
N GLY A 48 -53.08 -21.15 -44.05
CA GLY A 48 -54.34 -21.42 -44.69
C GLY A 48 -54.32 -21.85 -46.16
N LEU A 49 -53.10 -21.82 -46.79
CA LEU A 49 -52.98 -22.05 -48.25
C LEU A 49 -53.46 -23.44 -48.64
N ALA A 50 -53.06 -24.50 -47.96
CA ALA A 50 -53.45 -25.87 -48.24
C ALA A 50 -54.98 -26.05 -48.07
N GLN A 51 -55.51 -25.46 -47.02
CA GLN A 51 -56.96 -25.55 -46.75
C GLN A 51 -57.80 -24.84 -47.85
N GLN A 52 -57.35 -23.67 -48.31
CA GLN A 52 -58.01 -22.93 -49.37
C GLN A 52 -58.05 -23.70 -50.69
N ILE A 53 -56.97 -24.41 -51.01
CA ILE A 53 -56.87 -25.23 -52.23
C ILE A 53 -57.73 -26.40 -52.11
N VAL A 54 -57.72 -27.15 -51.00
CA VAL A 54 -58.61 -28.32 -50.79
C VAL A 54 -60.07 -27.93 -50.88
N ASN A 55 -60.44 -26.75 -50.40
CA ASN A 55 -61.87 -26.29 -50.41
C ASN A 55 -62.36 -25.81 -51.81
N ARG A 56 -61.45 -25.43 -52.69
CA ARG A 56 -61.85 -24.84 -54.00
C ARG A 56 -61.72 -25.79 -55.18
N GLU A 57 -60.82 -26.74 -55.08
CA GLU A 57 -60.46 -27.58 -56.24
C GLU A 57 -60.74 -29.08 -55.90
N PRO A 58 -61.41 -29.85 -56.78
CA PRO A 58 -61.64 -31.27 -56.54
C PRO A 58 -60.35 -32.07 -56.81
N LEU A 59 -59.60 -32.41 -55.73
CA LEU A 59 -58.35 -33.15 -55.79
C LEU A 59 -58.57 -34.65 -56.05
N LEU A 60 -59.76 -35.17 -55.77
CA LEU A 60 -60.15 -36.57 -55.95
C LEU A 60 -61.32 -36.65 -56.90
N GLU A 61 -61.38 -37.74 -57.70
CA GLU A 61 -62.50 -38.09 -58.54
C GLU A 61 -63.63 -38.79 -57.76
N ALA A 62 -64.83 -38.94 -58.31
CA ALA A 62 -66.00 -39.50 -57.62
C ALA A 62 -65.75 -40.89 -57.03
N HIS A 63 -64.83 -41.68 -57.56
CA HIS A 63 -64.46 -43.01 -57.09
C HIS A 63 -63.23 -43.10 -56.18
N GLY A 64 -62.70 -41.92 -55.71
CA GLY A 64 -61.57 -41.87 -54.79
C GLY A 64 -60.19 -41.89 -55.45
N GLU A 65 -60.16 -41.94 -56.80
CA GLU A 65 -58.93 -41.82 -57.51
C GLU A 65 -58.41 -40.36 -57.57
N VAL A 66 -57.08 -40.16 -57.62
CA VAL A 66 -56.47 -38.83 -57.68
C VAL A 66 -56.76 -38.15 -59.02
N ASN A 67 -57.40 -36.99 -58.99
CA ASN A 67 -57.61 -36.20 -60.21
C ASN A 67 -56.29 -35.55 -60.69
N ARG A 68 -55.52 -36.36 -61.44
CA ARG A 68 -54.21 -35.96 -61.91
C ARG A 68 -54.24 -34.73 -62.82
N GLN A 69 -55.33 -34.51 -63.53
CA GLN A 69 -55.52 -33.40 -64.46
C GLN A 69 -55.72 -32.06 -63.69
N THR A 70 -56.54 -32.08 -62.66
CA THR A 70 -56.76 -30.94 -61.79
C THR A 70 -55.50 -30.62 -60.99
N LEU A 71 -54.82 -31.65 -60.49
CA LEU A 71 -53.53 -31.46 -59.76
C LEU A 71 -52.48 -30.84 -60.64
N LYS A 72 -52.35 -31.30 -61.88
CA LYS A 72 -51.35 -30.73 -62.85
C LYS A 72 -51.70 -29.28 -63.19
N MET A 73 -53.00 -28.96 -63.46
CA MET A 73 -53.35 -27.57 -63.73
C MET A 73 -53.15 -26.65 -62.55
N LEU A 74 -53.41 -27.10 -61.34
CA LEU A 74 -53.17 -26.40 -60.08
C LEU A 74 -51.70 -26.11 -59.92
N PHE A 75 -50.87 -27.08 -60.28
CA PHE A 75 -49.43 -27.04 -60.21
C PHE A 75 -48.86 -26.00 -61.15
N ASP A 76 -49.21 -26.09 -62.42
CA ASP A 76 -48.76 -25.16 -63.45
C ASP A 76 -49.19 -23.72 -63.10
N ARG A 77 -50.37 -23.55 -62.55
CA ARG A 77 -50.87 -22.25 -62.11
C ARG A 77 -50.11 -21.73 -60.89
N LEU A 78 -49.94 -22.55 -59.84
CA LEU A 78 -49.22 -22.12 -58.60
C LEU A 78 -47.76 -21.87 -58.86
N MET A 79 -47.08 -22.71 -59.68
CA MET A 79 -45.69 -22.52 -60.06
C MET A 79 -45.49 -21.23 -60.89
N THR A 80 -46.48 -20.83 -61.69
CA THR A 80 -46.41 -19.57 -62.43
C THR A 80 -46.49 -18.34 -61.51
N PHE A 81 -47.31 -18.41 -60.48
CA PHE A 81 -47.49 -17.30 -59.53
C PHE A 81 -46.48 -17.30 -58.39
N ASN A 82 -46.05 -18.47 -57.94
CA ASN A 82 -45.07 -18.59 -56.84
C ASN A 82 -44.19 -19.84 -57.03
N PRO A 83 -43.10 -19.73 -57.75
CA PRO A 83 -42.21 -20.85 -58.02
C PRO A 83 -41.49 -21.40 -56.77
N SER A 84 -41.68 -20.78 -55.63
CA SER A 84 -41.10 -21.18 -54.36
C SER A 84 -41.98 -22.14 -53.55
N VAL A 85 -43.10 -22.57 -54.11
CA VAL A 85 -44.08 -23.46 -53.42
C VAL A 85 -44.09 -24.82 -54.13
N GLU A 86 -43.99 -25.90 -53.36
CA GLU A 86 -43.97 -27.26 -53.87
C GLU A 86 -45.21 -28.00 -53.29
N LEU A 87 -46.01 -28.64 -54.17
CA LEU A 87 -47.23 -29.35 -53.79
C LEU A 87 -47.05 -30.87 -53.82
N TYR A 88 -47.57 -31.52 -52.81
CA TYR A 88 -47.55 -32.98 -52.69
C TYR A 88 -48.93 -33.44 -52.12
N LEU A 89 -49.45 -34.51 -52.69
CA LEU A 89 -50.59 -35.20 -52.14
C LEU A 89 -50.14 -36.46 -51.40
N LEU A 90 -50.40 -36.56 -50.10
CA LEU A 90 -50.00 -37.65 -49.25
C LEU A 90 -51.15 -38.57 -48.96
N SER A 91 -50.88 -39.87 -48.80
CA SER A 91 -51.80 -40.82 -48.23
C SER A 91 -52.05 -40.56 -46.74
N SER A 92 -53.05 -41.22 -46.10
CA SER A 92 -53.16 -41.20 -44.64
C SER A 92 -51.93 -41.70 -43.89
N GLU A 93 -51.07 -42.45 -44.50
CA GLU A 93 -49.83 -42.98 -43.93
C GLU A 93 -48.56 -42.17 -44.33
N GLY A 94 -48.70 -41.10 -45.11
CA GLY A 94 -47.62 -40.22 -45.52
C GLY A 94 -46.88 -40.61 -46.80
N THR A 95 -47.33 -41.61 -47.52
CA THR A 95 -46.79 -41.97 -48.84
C THR A 95 -47.24 -40.88 -49.84
N ILE A 96 -46.28 -40.41 -50.71
CA ILE A 96 -46.62 -39.46 -51.75
C ILE A 96 -47.40 -40.18 -52.87
N ILE A 97 -48.67 -39.79 -53.00
CA ILE A 97 -49.56 -40.36 -54.00
C ILE A 97 -49.48 -39.64 -55.35
N ALA A 98 -49.32 -38.34 -55.25
CA ALA A 98 -49.09 -37.48 -56.41
C ALA A 98 -48.29 -36.26 -56.09
N ASP A 99 -47.55 -35.82 -57.05
CA ASP A 99 -46.66 -34.65 -57.00
C ASP A 99 -46.63 -33.96 -58.34
N ALA A 100 -45.95 -32.85 -58.38
CA ALA A 100 -45.66 -32.19 -59.63
C ALA A 100 -44.18 -31.74 -59.69
N ALA A 101 -43.37 -32.46 -59.06
CA ALA A 101 -41.94 -32.27 -59.22
C ALA A 101 -41.46 -32.74 -60.59
N PRO A 102 -40.44 -32.16 -61.17
CA PRO A 102 -39.76 -32.70 -62.34
C PRO A 102 -39.31 -34.13 -62.06
N PRO A 103 -39.28 -35.00 -63.08
CA PRO A 103 -38.89 -36.41 -62.94
C PRO A 103 -37.51 -36.53 -62.23
N GLY A 104 -37.41 -37.36 -61.19
CA GLY A 104 -36.17 -37.63 -60.48
C GLY A 104 -35.83 -36.62 -59.35
N HIS A 105 -36.62 -35.59 -59.10
CA HIS A 105 -36.39 -34.64 -58.02
C HIS A 105 -36.86 -35.14 -56.62
N ILE A 106 -37.83 -36.07 -56.57
CA ILE A 106 -38.30 -36.67 -55.34
C ILE A 106 -37.28 -37.73 -54.87
N LYS A 107 -36.75 -37.53 -53.69
CA LYS A 107 -35.80 -38.44 -53.03
C LYS A 107 -36.41 -39.23 -51.89
N ARG A 108 -37.55 -38.81 -51.39
CA ARG A 108 -38.24 -39.39 -50.26
C ARG A 108 -39.69 -39.74 -50.70
N GLN A 109 -40.03 -41.02 -50.70
CA GLN A 109 -41.35 -41.50 -51.12
C GLN A 109 -42.37 -41.48 -49.97
N GLN A 110 -41.92 -41.49 -48.74
CA GLN A 110 -42.75 -41.44 -47.56
C GLN A 110 -42.28 -40.35 -46.62
N LEU A 111 -43.21 -39.52 -46.13
CA LEU A 111 -42.96 -38.43 -45.21
C LEU A 111 -43.48 -38.79 -43.81
N ASP A 112 -42.87 -38.23 -42.78
CA ASP A 112 -43.36 -38.33 -41.42
C ASP A 112 -44.68 -37.49 -41.29
N ILE A 113 -45.76 -38.15 -40.83
CA ILE A 113 -47.06 -37.49 -40.65
C ILE A 113 -47.22 -36.77 -39.30
N GLU A 114 -46.40 -37.10 -38.30
CA GLU A 114 -46.47 -36.45 -36.99
C GLU A 114 -46.35 -34.92 -37.07
N PRO A 115 -45.44 -34.33 -37.83
CA PRO A 115 -45.43 -32.88 -38.05
C PRO A 115 -46.71 -32.32 -38.66
N VAL A 116 -47.34 -33.07 -39.58
CA VAL A 116 -48.58 -32.65 -40.23
C VAL A 116 -49.75 -32.62 -39.20
N LYS A 117 -49.87 -33.65 -38.38
CA LYS A 117 -50.83 -33.68 -37.28
C LYS A 117 -50.59 -32.57 -36.25
N THR A 118 -49.30 -32.33 -35.89
CA THR A 118 -48.88 -31.26 -34.99
C THR A 118 -49.28 -29.89 -35.57
N PHE A 119 -49.07 -29.66 -36.85
CA PHE A 119 -49.48 -28.43 -37.54
C PHE A 119 -51.01 -28.24 -37.51
N LEU A 120 -51.77 -29.28 -37.79
CA LEU A 120 -53.28 -29.25 -37.79
C LEU A 120 -53.86 -29.10 -36.40
N SER A 121 -53.15 -29.53 -35.35
CA SER A 121 -53.56 -29.33 -33.96
C SER A 121 -53.36 -27.93 -33.40
N GLY A 122 -52.75 -27.05 -34.20
CA GLY A 122 -52.50 -25.64 -33.77
C GLY A 122 -51.32 -25.45 -32.86
N ALA A 123 -50.27 -26.27 -32.99
CA ALA A 123 -49.03 -26.12 -32.24
C ALA A 123 -48.29 -24.78 -32.48
N SER A 124 -47.37 -24.43 -31.62
CA SER A 124 -46.55 -23.20 -31.75
C SER A 124 -45.68 -23.24 -33.01
N TRP A 125 -45.66 -22.13 -33.74
CA TRP A 125 -44.87 -21.93 -34.96
C TRP A 125 -43.40 -21.72 -34.66
N PRO A 126 -42.44 -22.14 -35.52
CA PRO A 126 -42.61 -22.89 -36.75
C PRO A 126 -42.64 -24.40 -36.52
N VAL A 127 -43.44 -25.13 -37.29
CA VAL A 127 -43.46 -26.58 -37.37
C VAL A 127 -42.71 -27.01 -38.61
N TYR A 128 -41.69 -27.83 -38.45
CA TYR A 128 -40.88 -28.32 -39.57
C TYR A 128 -41.29 -29.72 -39.99
N GLY A 129 -41.59 -29.91 -41.25
CA GLY A 129 -41.82 -31.22 -41.86
C GLY A 129 -40.71 -31.64 -42.78
N ASP A 130 -40.75 -32.90 -43.19
CA ASP A 130 -39.77 -33.47 -44.10
C ASP A 130 -39.79 -32.81 -45.49
N ASP A 131 -38.63 -32.55 -46.06
CA ASP A 131 -38.49 -32.10 -47.44
C ASP A 131 -38.47 -33.32 -48.40
N PRO A 132 -39.47 -33.46 -49.29
CA PRO A 132 -39.52 -34.57 -50.24
C PRO A 132 -38.35 -34.64 -51.19
N ARG A 133 -37.67 -33.50 -51.46
CA ARG A 133 -36.53 -33.38 -52.38
C ARG A 133 -35.17 -33.53 -51.71
N ASN A 134 -35.15 -33.46 -50.33
CA ASN A 134 -33.90 -33.58 -49.61
C ASN A 134 -34.03 -34.47 -48.37
N LEU A 135 -33.22 -35.54 -48.32
CA LEU A 135 -33.28 -36.53 -47.21
C LEU A 135 -32.87 -35.96 -45.83
N ASN A 136 -32.05 -34.91 -45.86
CA ASN A 136 -31.42 -34.37 -44.60
C ASN A 136 -31.98 -33.00 -44.18
N LYS A 137 -32.98 -32.44 -44.94
CA LYS A 137 -33.54 -31.13 -44.62
C LYS A 137 -34.98 -31.26 -44.15
N ARG A 138 -35.39 -30.42 -43.22
CA ARG A 138 -36.78 -30.16 -42.86
C ARG A 138 -37.12 -28.74 -43.25
N LYS A 139 -38.36 -28.52 -43.69
CA LYS A 139 -38.83 -27.21 -44.15
C LYS A 139 -40.17 -26.88 -43.51
N VAL A 140 -40.48 -25.59 -43.48
CA VAL A 140 -41.82 -25.14 -43.08
C VAL A 140 -42.81 -25.46 -44.19
N PHE A 141 -43.99 -25.83 -43.80
CA PHE A 141 -45.03 -26.30 -44.72
C PHE A 141 -46.43 -25.79 -44.31
N SER A 142 -47.40 -25.90 -45.22
CA SER A 142 -48.82 -25.79 -45.00
C SER A 142 -49.45 -27.14 -45.33
N ALA A 143 -50.38 -27.58 -44.53
CA ALA A 143 -51.08 -28.84 -44.76
C ALA A 143 -52.59 -28.71 -44.49
N ALA A 144 -53.38 -29.53 -45.24
CA ALA A 144 -54.81 -29.65 -45.00
C ALA A 144 -55.31 -31.09 -45.23
N PRO A 145 -56.23 -31.60 -44.48
CA PRO A 145 -56.82 -32.92 -44.71
C PRO A 145 -57.66 -32.90 -45.95
N VAL A 146 -57.55 -33.94 -46.76
CA VAL A 146 -58.39 -34.19 -47.96
C VAL A 146 -59.45 -35.22 -47.58
N MET A 147 -60.70 -34.75 -47.49
CA MET A 147 -61.83 -35.56 -47.04
C MET A 147 -62.70 -35.95 -48.24
N GLN A 148 -63.21 -37.19 -48.28
CA GLN A 148 -64.21 -37.65 -49.23
C GLN A 148 -65.30 -38.47 -48.52
N ASN A 149 -66.56 -38.10 -48.70
CA ASN A 149 -67.71 -38.74 -48.03
C ASN A 149 -67.52 -38.84 -46.49
N GLY A 150 -66.82 -37.86 -45.86
CA GLY A 150 -66.61 -37.84 -44.40
C GLY A 150 -65.39 -38.66 -43.95
N ASN A 151 -64.70 -39.38 -44.82
CA ASN A 151 -63.55 -40.18 -44.51
C ASN A 151 -62.26 -39.45 -44.94
N LEU A 152 -61.23 -39.53 -44.12
CA LEU A 152 -59.90 -39.00 -44.45
C LEU A 152 -59.22 -39.86 -45.49
N GLN A 153 -58.92 -39.30 -46.64
CA GLN A 153 -58.21 -39.98 -47.75
C GLN A 153 -56.72 -39.68 -47.75
N GLY A 154 -56.32 -38.54 -47.19
CA GLY A 154 -54.94 -38.13 -47.17
C GLY A 154 -54.73 -36.66 -46.77
N TYR A 155 -53.59 -36.12 -47.11
CA TYR A 155 -53.29 -34.75 -46.77
C TYR A 155 -52.69 -34.02 -48.00
N LEU A 156 -53.06 -32.78 -48.24
CA LEU A 156 -52.42 -31.91 -49.13
C LEU A 156 -51.25 -31.28 -48.35
N TYR A 157 -49.99 -31.48 -48.81
CA TYR A 157 -48.77 -31.01 -48.15
C TYR A 157 -48.08 -30.04 -49.12
N ILE A 158 -47.84 -28.82 -48.64
CA ILE A 158 -47.26 -27.72 -49.43
C ILE A 158 -46.01 -27.24 -48.73
N VAL A 159 -44.86 -27.48 -49.37
CA VAL A 159 -43.60 -26.92 -48.87
C VAL A 159 -43.54 -25.45 -49.27
N LEU A 160 -43.26 -24.58 -48.33
CA LEU A 160 -43.34 -23.12 -48.49
C LEU A 160 -41.99 -22.51 -48.93
N GLU A 161 -40.90 -23.23 -48.74
CA GLU A 161 -39.54 -22.81 -49.11
C GLU A 161 -38.94 -23.74 -50.15
N GLY A 162 -39.39 -23.61 -51.41
CA GLY A 162 -38.88 -24.40 -52.54
C GLY A 162 -37.43 -24.04 -52.91
N GLU A 163 -36.86 -24.79 -53.86
CA GLU A 163 -35.45 -24.64 -54.30
C GLU A 163 -35.10 -23.22 -54.77
N ASN A 164 -35.98 -22.53 -55.47
CA ASN A 164 -35.77 -21.17 -55.96
C ASN A 164 -35.77 -20.12 -54.84
N PHE A 165 -36.49 -20.32 -53.75
CA PHE A 165 -36.47 -19.45 -52.60
C PHE A 165 -35.10 -19.51 -51.87
N ASN A 166 -34.56 -20.71 -51.75
CA ASN A 166 -33.24 -20.90 -51.13
C ASN A 166 -32.12 -20.16 -51.89
N ALA A 167 -32.13 -20.16 -53.22
CA ALA A 167 -31.12 -19.48 -54.02
C ALA A 167 -31.16 -17.94 -53.87
N LEU A 168 -32.36 -17.36 -53.80
CA LEU A 168 -32.55 -15.92 -53.59
C LEU A 168 -32.27 -15.52 -52.13
N ALA A 169 -32.71 -16.35 -51.17
CA ALA A 169 -32.45 -16.15 -49.75
C ALA A 169 -30.94 -16.21 -49.46
N GLU A 170 -30.19 -17.11 -50.06
CA GLU A 170 -28.73 -17.29 -49.85
C GLU A 170 -27.92 -16.03 -50.24
N SER A 171 -28.30 -15.40 -51.33
CA SER A 171 -27.68 -14.14 -51.75
C SER A 171 -27.98 -12.94 -50.88
N ALA A 172 -29.20 -12.81 -50.39
CA ALA A 172 -29.63 -11.77 -49.44
C ALA A 172 -28.98 -11.98 -48.07
N TRP A 173 -28.89 -13.23 -47.65
CA TRP A 173 -28.23 -13.63 -46.40
C TRP A 173 -26.78 -13.27 -46.32
N GLN A 174 -25.99 -13.56 -47.36
CA GLN A 174 -24.58 -13.23 -47.42
C GLN A 174 -24.36 -11.73 -47.21
N LYS A 175 -25.12 -10.90 -47.89
CA LYS A 175 -25.01 -9.45 -47.76
C LYS A 175 -25.31 -8.92 -46.36
N THR A 176 -26.38 -9.47 -45.72
CA THR A 176 -26.76 -9.10 -44.38
C THR A 176 -25.74 -9.59 -43.34
N LEU A 177 -25.24 -10.82 -43.47
CA LEU A 177 -24.17 -11.38 -42.64
C LEU A 177 -22.91 -10.52 -42.66
N TRP A 178 -22.41 -10.21 -43.85
CA TRP A 178 -21.21 -9.38 -44.01
C TRP A 178 -21.40 -7.99 -43.37
N SER A 179 -22.55 -7.36 -43.59
CA SER A 179 -22.87 -6.08 -42.99
C SER A 179 -22.88 -6.16 -41.46
N THR A 180 -23.52 -7.18 -40.89
CA THR A 180 -23.58 -7.36 -39.41
C THR A 180 -22.20 -7.63 -38.80
N VAL A 181 -21.37 -8.46 -39.48
CA VAL A 181 -20.01 -8.74 -39.03
C VAL A 181 -19.15 -7.48 -39.07
N VAL A 182 -19.20 -6.72 -40.15
CA VAL A 182 -18.43 -5.48 -40.30
C VAL A 182 -18.82 -4.47 -39.23
N TRP A 183 -20.12 -4.24 -39.00
CA TRP A 183 -20.59 -3.31 -37.98
C TRP A 183 -20.23 -3.77 -36.57
N SER A 184 -20.33 -5.07 -36.24
CA SER A 184 -19.91 -5.59 -34.94
C SER A 184 -18.41 -5.46 -34.72
N LEU A 185 -17.57 -5.70 -35.72
CA LEU A 185 -16.11 -5.49 -35.65
C LEU A 185 -15.75 -4.01 -35.44
N LEU A 186 -16.40 -3.10 -36.16
CA LEU A 186 -16.22 -1.66 -35.98
C LEU A 186 -16.60 -1.22 -34.55
N LEU A 187 -17.68 -1.75 -34.03
CA LEU A 187 -18.15 -1.43 -32.69
C LEU A 187 -17.19 -1.97 -31.60
N VAL A 188 -16.70 -3.20 -31.77
CA VAL A 188 -15.67 -3.77 -30.89
C VAL A 188 -14.38 -2.95 -30.92
N ALA A 189 -13.94 -2.53 -32.13
CA ALA A 189 -12.75 -1.70 -32.29
C ALA A 189 -12.92 -0.33 -31.60
N LEU A 190 -14.09 0.30 -31.78
CA LEU A 190 -14.41 1.57 -31.14
C LEU A 190 -14.41 1.46 -29.61
N PHE A 191 -15.12 0.49 -29.05
CA PHE A 191 -15.15 0.29 -27.60
C PHE A 191 -13.80 -0.13 -27.03
N GLY A 192 -13.02 -0.94 -27.77
CA GLY A 192 -11.66 -1.32 -27.39
C GLY A 192 -10.73 -0.10 -27.32
N LEU A 193 -10.85 0.81 -28.29
CA LEU A 193 -10.09 2.07 -28.30
C LEU A 193 -10.48 2.99 -27.14
N LEU A 194 -11.78 3.18 -26.92
CA LEU A 194 -12.28 3.99 -25.79
C LEU A 194 -11.83 3.43 -24.44
N ALA A 195 -11.94 2.13 -24.26
CA ALA A 195 -11.48 1.46 -23.03
C ALA A 195 -9.95 1.61 -22.85
N GLY A 196 -9.18 1.47 -23.92
CA GLY A 196 -7.73 1.65 -23.91
C GLY A 196 -7.33 3.07 -23.47
N VAL A 197 -7.99 4.10 -24.02
CA VAL A 197 -7.78 5.51 -23.63
C VAL A 197 -8.17 5.73 -22.17
N MET A 198 -9.30 5.20 -21.74
CA MET A 198 -9.79 5.32 -20.36
C MET A 198 -8.84 4.66 -19.36
N ILE A 199 -8.38 3.42 -19.64
CA ILE A 199 -7.39 2.70 -18.80
C ILE A 199 -6.07 3.46 -18.76
N TRP A 200 -5.63 4.02 -19.90
CA TRP A 200 -4.43 4.84 -19.96
C TRP A 200 -4.53 6.06 -19.04
N TYR A 201 -5.63 6.78 -19.10
CA TYR A 201 -5.79 8.04 -18.37
C TYR A 201 -6.01 7.83 -16.88
N TRP A 202 -6.83 6.84 -16.50
CA TRP A 202 -7.27 6.63 -15.11
C TRP A 202 -6.32 5.72 -14.29
N VAL A 203 -5.61 4.81 -14.94
CA VAL A 203 -4.77 3.84 -14.22
C VAL A 203 -3.29 3.99 -14.59
N THR A 204 -2.98 3.98 -15.90
CA THR A 204 -1.58 3.86 -16.31
C THR A 204 -0.77 5.13 -16.08
N ARG A 205 -1.36 6.29 -16.36
CA ARG A 205 -0.69 7.58 -16.20
C ARG A 205 -0.35 7.88 -14.73
N PRO A 206 -1.29 7.77 -13.75
CA PRO A 206 -0.99 7.99 -12.33
C PRO A 206 0.03 6.98 -11.77
N VAL A 207 -0.09 5.70 -12.13
CA VAL A 207 0.87 4.68 -11.68
C VAL A 207 2.27 4.94 -12.23
N ARG A 208 2.40 5.37 -13.50
CA ARG A 208 3.70 5.74 -14.09
C ARG A 208 4.31 6.97 -13.44
N GLN A 209 3.51 7.95 -13.07
CA GLN A 209 4.00 9.11 -12.33
C GLN A 209 4.55 8.69 -10.97
N LEU A 210 3.80 7.86 -10.23
CA LEU A 210 4.27 7.32 -8.95
C LEU A 210 5.56 6.49 -9.10
N THR A 211 5.66 5.67 -10.16
CA THR A 211 6.87 4.89 -10.42
C THR A 211 8.07 5.81 -10.73
N ALA A 212 7.87 6.88 -11.51
CA ALA A 212 8.92 7.84 -11.81
C ALA A 212 9.38 8.61 -10.56
N ASP A 213 8.44 8.97 -9.68
CA ASP A 213 8.75 9.60 -8.39
C ASP A 213 9.58 8.66 -7.49
N VAL A 214 9.27 7.36 -7.51
CA VAL A 214 10.01 6.33 -6.75
C VAL A 214 11.36 5.99 -7.38
N GLU A 215 11.45 5.88 -8.72
CA GLU A 215 12.73 5.65 -9.42
C GLU A 215 13.71 6.83 -9.27
N GLY A 216 13.19 8.04 -9.10
CA GLY A 216 13.97 9.22 -8.75
C GLY A 216 14.64 9.12 -7.38
N LEU A 217 14.15 8.26 -6.47
CA LEU A 217 14.69 8.04 -5.13
C LEU A 217 16.03 7.30 -5.13
N ASP A 218 16.39 6.60 -6.22
CA ASP A 218 17.59 5.74 -6.28
C ASP A 218 18.88 6.51 -6.65
N ARG A 219 18.79 7.74 -7.14
CA ARG A 219 19.95 8.51 -7.65
C ARG A 219 20.52 9.59 -6.72
N ASP A 220 19.69 10.14 -5.81
CA ASP A 220 20.12 11.10 -4.76
C ASP A 220 19.15 10.98 -3.56
N SER A 221 19.35 9.93 -2.80
CA SER A 221 18.29 9.30 -2.01
C SER A 221 17.54 10.19 -1.02
N ILE A 222 18.18 11.19 -0.40
CA ILE A 222 17.52 11.97 0.66
C ILE A 222 16.81 13.21 0.16
N SER A 223 17.33 13.89 -0.85
CA SER A 223 16.70 15.08 -1.44
C SER A 223 15.37 14.71 -2.10
N ALA A 224 15.34 13.59 -2.82
CA ALA A 224 14.13 13.08 -3.46
C ALA A 224 13.07 12.61 -2.45
N ILE A 225 13.49 11.93 -1.36
CA ILE A 225 12.59 11.56 -0.25
C ILE A 225 11.97 12.80 0.40
N ARG A 226 12.77 13.85 0.65
CA ARG A 226 12.27 15.12 1.20
C ARG A 226 11.31 15.82 0.25
N GLN A 227 11.59 15.81 -1.05
CA GLN A 227 10.73 16.40 -2.07
C GLN A 227 9.38 15.67 -2.12
N LEU A 228 9.38 14.33 -2.07
CA LEU A 228 8.16 13.52 -2.00
C LEU A 228 7.40 13.79 -0.69
N ALA A 229 8.11 13.87 0.44
CA ALA A 229 7.51 14.16 1.76
C ALA A 229 6.80 15.52 1.85
N GLN A 230 7.22 16.50 1.04
CA GLN A 230 6.62 17.85 0.98
C GLN A 230 5.36 17.91 0.12
N GLN A 231 5.09 16.87 -0.69
CA GLN A 231 3.89 16.87 -1.53
C GLN A 231 2.62 16.87 -0.68
N PRO A 232 1.56 17.59 -1.14
CA PRO A 232 0.28 17.54 -0.47
C PRO A 232 -0.37 16.16 -0.64
N LEU A 233 -1.12 15.74 0.38
CA LEU A 233 -1.95 14.54 0.31
C LEU A 233 -3.17 14.84 -0.57
N GLU A 234 -3.57 13.89 -1.42
CA GLU A 234 -4.82 13.99 -2.16
C GLU A 234 -6.00 13.80 -1.22
N GLY A 235 -6.94 14.74 -1.25
CA GLY A 235 -8.12 14.71 -0.37
C GLY A 235 -9.17 13.66 -0.76
N ASP A 236 -9.17 13.23 -2.03
CA ASP A 236 -10.09 12.20 -2.53
C ASP A 236 -9.46 10.80 -2.35
N THR A 237 -9.87 10.13 -1.29
CA THR A 237 -9.43 8.75 -0.95
C THR A 237 -10.34 7.66 -1.54
N SER A 238 -11.23 7.99 -2.48
CA SER A 238 -12.11 7.01 -3.14
C SER A 238 -11.37 6.17 -4.20
N ASN A 239 -10.15 6.58 -4.59
CA ASN A 239 -9.35 5.91 -5.59
C ASN A 239 -8.14 5.21 -4.93
N GLU A 240 -7.98 3.90 -5.19
CA GLU A 240 -6.88 3.08 -4.66
C GLU A 240 -5.50 3.64 -5.02
N VAL A 241 -5.37 4.29 -6.17
CA VAL A 241 -4.11 4.91 -6.61
C VAL A 241 -3.79 6.14 -5.75
N ALA A 242 -4.80 6.93 -5.37
CA ALA A 242 -4.64 8.06 -4.46
C ALA A 242 -4.27 7.61 -3.04
N ILE A 243 -4.90 6.53 -2.54
CA ILE A 243 -4.55 5.90 -1.26
C ILE A 243 -3.09 5.44 -1.28
N LEU A 244 -2.69 4.73 -2.34
CA LEU A 244 -1.32 4.24 -2.50
C LEU A 244 -0.32 5.41 -2.52
N ARG A 245 -0.58 6.47 -3.28
CA ARG A 245 0.25 7.67 -3.33
C ARG A 245 0.38 8.34 -1.96
N ASN A 246 -0.75 8.53 -1.26
CA ASN A 246 -0.75 9.12 0.08
C ASN A 246 0.07 8.28 1.07
N THR A 247 -0.04 6.95 1.02
CA THR A 247 0.76 6.03 1.84
C THR A 247 2.27 6.18 1.56
N PHE A 248 2.66 6.34 0.29
CA PHE A 248 4.06 6.59 -0.07
C PHE A 248 4.56 7.95 0.46
N ILE A 249 3.73 8.99 0.38
CA ILE A 249 4.07 10.32 0.93
C ILE A 249 4.26 10.26 2.45
N GLU A 250 3.37 9.55 3.17
CA GLU A 250 3.50 9.35 4.63
C GLU A 250 4.75 8.55 4.99
N LEU A 251 5.05 7.50 4.23
CA LEU A 251 6.28 6.72 4.41
C LEU A 251 7.52 7.59 4.18
N ALA A 252 7.53 8.41 3.12
CA ALA A 252 8.61 9.35 2.83
C ALA A 252 8.80 10.37 3.97
N ARG A 253 7.72 10.91 4.55
CA ARG A 253 7.76 11.80 5.73
C ARG A 253 8.40 11.13 6.93
N LYS A 254 8.00 9.88 7.20
CA LYS A 254 8.57 9.09 8.31
C LYS A 254 10.05 8.83 8.12
N ILE A 255 10.47 8.44 6.92
CA ILE A 255 11.88 8.18 6.59
C ILE A 255 12.69 9.48 6.70
N ALA A 256 12.20 10.60 6.13
CA ALA A 256 12.89 11.90 6.22
C ALA A 256 13.08 12.33 7.69
N GLY A 257 12.05 12.20 8.52
CA GLY A 257 12.12 12.51 9.95
C GLY A 257 13.12 11.63 10.71
N GLN A 258 13.16 10.33 10.44
CA GLN A 258 14.13 9.41 11.04
C GLN A 258 15.57 9.72 10.61
N TRP A 259 15.75 10.10 9.35
CA TRP A 259 17.06 10.50 8.83
C TRP A 259 17.57 11.79 9.45
N ASP A 260 16.69 12.77 9.62
CA ASP A 260 17.05 14.03 10.29
C ASP A 260 17.50 13.76 11.74
N GLN A 261 16.76 12.93 12.47
CA GLN A 261 17.13 12.51 13.83
C GLN A 261 18.48 11.77 13.87
N LEU A 262 18.70 10.85 12.91
CA LEU A 262 19.98 10.11 12.82
C LEU A 262 21.14 11.03 12.49
N SER A 263 20.95 11.94 11.53
CA SER A 263 21.95 12.92 11.10
C SER A 263 22.33 13.87 12.24
N ASP A 264 21.33 14.35 13.00
CA ASP A 264 21.57 15.21 14.16
C ASP A 264 22.29 14.45 15.28
N SER A 265 21.92 13.20 15.53
CA SER A 265 22.61 12.34 16.49
C SER A 265 24.06 12.08 16.10
N ASP A 266 24.34 11.80 14.81
CA ASP A 266 25.70 11.59 14.30
C ASP A 266 26.54 12.87 14.38
N ARG A 267 25.92 14.04 14.05
CA ARG A 267 26.58 15.34 14.21
C ARG A 267 26.94 15.59 15.67
N GLN A 268 26.00 15.41 16.60
CA GLN A 268 26.27 15.58 18.02
C GLN A 268 27.37 14.63 18.52
N ARG A 269 27.39 13.39 18.02
CA ARG A 269 28.45 12.43 18.35
C ARG A 269 29.82 12.88 17.88
N ARG A 270 29.92 13.37 16.63
CA ARG A 270 31.18 13.89 16.08
C ARG A 270 31.71 15.12 16.84
N GLU A 271 30.80 16.06 17.13
CA GLU A 271 31.10 17.24 17.94
C GLU A 271 31.60 16.86 19.33
N PHE A 272 30.94 15.89 19.95
CA PHE A 272 31.36 15.37 21.27
C PHE A 272 32.76 14.77 21.24
N ILE A 273 33.09 13.94 20.28
CA ILE A 273 34.42 13.34 20.10
C ILE A 273 35.51 14.46 19.89
N ALA A 274 35.18 15.43 19.05
CA ALA A 274 36.09 16.54 18.77
C ALA A 274 36.39 17.37 20.05
N ASN A 275 35.38 17.65 20.84
CA ASN A 275 35.49 18.39 22.09
C ASN A 275 36.33 17.64 23.15
N ILE A 276 36.07 16.34 23.32
CA ILE A 276 36.84 15.50 24.24
C ILE A 276 38.30 15.45 23.81
N SER A 277 38.57 15.29 22.51
CA SER A 277 39.94 15.27 21.99
C SER A 277 40.66 16.56 22.26
N HIS A 278 39.97 17.71 22.15
CA HIS A 278 40.55 19.02 22.50
C HIS A 278 40.81 19.12 24.01
N ASP A 279 39.86 18.75 24.87
CA ASP A 279 39.96 18.85 26.33
C ASP A 279 41.03 17.91 26.93
N LEU A 280 41.34 16.81 26.27
CA LEU A 280 42.45 15.93 26.60
C LEU A 280 43.76 16.45 26.08
N ARG A 281 43.81 17.04 24.88
CA ARG A 281 45.06 17.54 24.25
C ARG A 281 45.70 18.66 25.06
N THR A 282 44.90 19.61 25.55
CA THR A 282 45.40 20.79 26.27
C THR A 282 46.20 20.41 27.51
N PRO A 283 45.69 19.64 28.48
CA PRO A 283 46.48 19.23 29.65
C PRO A 283 47.62 18.29 29.30
N LEU A 284 47.45 17.44 28.26
CA LEU A 284 48.53 16.54 27.81
C LEU A 284 49.73 17.32 27.21
N THR A 285 49.45 18.31 26.34
CA THR A 285 50.52 19.17 25.78
C THR A 285 51.23 19.96 26.88
N SER A 286 50.45 20.48 27.84
CA SER A 286 51.04 21.17 29.00
C SER A 286 51.92 20.24 29.84
N LEU A 287 51.43 19.02 30.14
CA LEU A 287 52.18 17.98 30.86
C LEU A 287 53.52 17.68 30.17
N LEU A 288 53.48 17.40 28.87
CA LEU A 288 54.67 17.09 28.07
C LEU A 288 55.63 18.26 28.03
N GLY A 289 55.15 19.50 27.81
CA GLY A 289 56.00 20.68 27.78
C GLY A 289 56.73 20.94 29.11
N TYR A 290 56.07 20.72 30.25
CA TYR A 290 56.77 20.84 31.55
C TYR A 290 57.74 19.69 31.78
N LEU A 291 57.46 18.46 31.38
CA LEU A 291 58.38 17.34 31.46
C LEU A 291 59.60 17.53 30.53
N GLU A 292 59.38 18.02 29.31
CA GLU A 292 60.48 18.38 28.37
C GLU A 292 61.34 19.50 28.93
N THR A 293 60.73 20.52 29.54
CA THR A 293 61.48 21.61 30.20
C THR A 293 62.33 21.09 31.36
N LEU A 294 61.81 20.24 32.21
CA LEU A 294 62.52 19.57 33.27
C LEU A 294 63.66 18.71 32.76
N SER A 295 63.46 18.00 31.65
CA SER A 295 64.53 17.17 31.04
C SER A 295 65.63 17.98 30.39
N LEU A 296 65.25 19.01 29.58
CA LEU A 296 66.22 19.81 28.85
C LEU A 296 67.03 20.79 29.73
N LYS A 297 66.45 21.23 30.84
CA LYS A 297 67.06 22.21 31.75
C LYS A 297 67.45 21.64 33.12
N ALA A 298 67.60 20.30 33.22
CA ALA A 298 67.79 19.58 34.46
C ALA A 298 69.03 20.18 35.26
N ASP A 299 70.11 20.58 34.57
CA ASP A 299 71.33 21.11 35.19
C ASP A 299 71.27 22.62 35.47
N THR A 300 70.23 23.32 34.97
CA THR A 300 70.20 24.81 35.07
C THR A 300 69.00 25.32 35.90
N LEU A 301 68.02 24.46 36.22
CA LEU A 301 66.85 24.81 37.02
C LEU A 301 67.24 24.93 38.53
N THR A 302 66.64 25.92 39.18
CA THR A 302 66.71 25.98 40.65
C THR A 302 65.83 24.84 41.28
N PRO A 303 66.15 24.36 42.49
CA PRO A 303 65.37 23.36 43.16
C PRO A 303 63.87 23.78 43.35
N GLU A 304 63.62 25.08 43.48
CA GLU A 304 62.29 25.68 43.55
C GLU A 304 61.50 25.54 42.23
N ASP A 305 62.10 25.94 41.12
CA ASP A 305 61.56 25.84 39.79
C ASP A 305 61.29 24.38 39.42
N ASN A 306 62.14 23.48 39.76
CA ASN A 306 62.03 22.05 39.53
C ASN A 306 60.80 21.48 40.24
N ARG A 307 60.63 21.82 41.57
CA ARG A 307 59.42 21.41 42.31
C ARG A 307 58.20 22.02 41.73
N GLN A 308 58.18 23.28 41.34
CA GLN A 308 57.05 23.95 40.76
C GLN A 308 56.63 23.31 39.42
N TYR A 309 57.55 23.06 38.50
CA TYR A 309 57.25 22.41 37.23
C TYR A 309 56.77 20.98 37.39
N LEU A 310 57.36 20.22 38.33
CA LEU A 310 56.90 18.88 38.67
C LEU A 310 55.50 18.91 39.24
N ALA A 311 55.17 19.85 40.13
CA ALA A 311 53.82 20.00 40.68
C ALA A 311 52.78 20.35 39.60
N ILE A 312 53.15 21.21 38.63
CA ILE A 312 52.28 21.52 37.49
C ILE A 312 52.07 20.29 36.62
N ALA A 313 53.14 19.58 36.27
CA ALA A 313 53.08 18.37 35.47
C ALA A 313 52.18 17.31 36.13
N LEU A 314 52.35 17.08 37.45
CA LEU A 314 51.50 16.15 38.23
C LEU A 314 50.03 16.55 38.20
N ARG A 315 49.73 17.84 38.34
CA ARG A 315 48.39 18.38 38.31
C ARG A 315 47.72 18.15 36.96
N GLN A 316 48.47 18.38 35.84
CA GLN A 316 47.98 18.12 34.49
C GLN A 316 47.73 16.62 34.25
N GLY A 317 48.63 15.74 34.71
CA GLY A 317 48.45 14.28 34.65
C GLY A 317 47.19 13.81 35.42
N GLN A 318 46.95 14.38 36.61
CA GLN A 318 45.73 14.11 37.40
C GLN A 318 44.46 14.56 36.65
N LYS A 319 44.53 15.69 35.94
CA LYS A 319 43.41 16.19 35.13
C LYS A 319 43.11 15.27 33.96
N VAL A 320 44.14 14.79 33.25
CA VAL A 320 43.95 13.81 32.15
C VAL A 320 43.33 12.51 32.66
N ARG A 321 43.86 11.99 33.80
CA ARG A 321 43.29 10.79 34.43
C ARG A 321 41.81 10.95 34.78
N HIS A 322 41.44 12.08 35.38
CA HIS A 322 40.04 12.36 35.75
C HIS A 322 39.12 12.43 34.53
N LEU A 323 39.51 13.15 33.48
CA LEU A 323 38.75 13.23 32.22
C LEU A 323 38.61 11.86 31.55
N SER A 324 39.69 11.05 31.53
CA SER A 324 39.60 9.69 30.98
C SER A 324 38.64 8.79 31.74
N GLN A 325 38.66 8.86 33.11
CA GLN A 325 37.75 8.12 33.95
C GLN A 325 36.28 8.52 33.71
N GLN A 326 35.99 9.82 33.62
CA GLN A 326 34.65 10.32 33.33
C GLN A 326 34.15 9.87 31.95
N LEU A 327 35.05 9.89 30.93
CA LEU A 327 34.71 9.43 29.60
C LEU A 327 34.34 7.94 29.57
N PHE A 328 35.17 7.12 30.24
CA PHE A 328 34.92 5.68 30.32
C PHE A 328 33.62 5.36 31.07
N GLU A 329 33.33 6.09 32.14
CA GLU A 329 32.11 5.97 32.90
C GLU A 329 30.87 6.34 32.05
N LEU A 330 30.93 7.47 31.34
CA LEU A 330 29.87 7.91 30.44
C LEU A 330 29.63 6.90 29.30
N ALA A 331 30.72 6.40 28.67
CA ALA A 331 30.59 5.39 27.62
C ALA A 331 29.90 4.11 28.11
N LYS A 332 30.21 3.65 29.31
CA LYS A 332 29.54 2.49 29.93
C LYS A 332 28.05 2.76 30.18
N LEU A 333 27.70 3.95 30.66
CA LEU A 333 26.31 4.33 30.93
C LEU A 333 25.47 4.49 29.64
N GLU A 334 26.08 4.93 28.54
CA GLU A 334 25.39 5.14 27.27
C GLU A 334 25.11 3.85 26.49
N HIS A 335 26.02 2.87 26.55
CA HIS A 335 25.88 1.62 25.79
C HIS A 335 24.94 0.57 26.46
N GLY A 336 24.19 0.97 27.49
CA GLY A 336 23.22 0.08 28.14
C GLY A 336 23.86 -1.11 28.90
N GLY A 337 25.19 -1.09 29.07
CA GLY A 337 25.93 -2.18 29.73
C GLY A 337 25.80 -2.20 31.26
N ILE A 338 25.30 -1.11 31.85
CA ILE A 338 25.13 -1.02 33.31
C ILE A 338 23.65 -0.97 33.65
N LYS A 339 23.20 -1.97 34.39
CA LYS A 339 21.91 -1.94 35.07
C LYS A 339 22.16 -1.57 36.52
N PRO A 340 21.41 -0.57 37.08
CA PRO A 340 21.53 -0.21 38.51
C PRO A 340 21.32 -1.44 39.39
N GLN A 341 22.21 -1.69 40.33
CA GLN A 341 22.02 -2.70 41.36
C GLN A 341 21.26 -2.04 42.52
N ARG A 342 19.94 -2.10 42.41
CA ARG A 342 19.06 -1.43 43.40
C ARG A 342 18.98 -2.23 44.69
N GLU A 343 19.20 -1.54 45.79
CA GLU A 343 19.03 -2.03 47.15
C GLU A 343 18.40 -0.97 48.03
N PRO A 344 17.63 -1.35 49.08
CA PRO A 344 17.06 -0.39 50.02
C PRO A 344 18.14 0.13 50.97
N PHE A 345 18.33 1.43 51.05
CA PHE A 345 19.28 2.07 51.98
C PHE A 345 18.76 3.40 52.51
N ALA A 346 19.37 3.87 53.62
CA ALA A 346 19.07 5.16 54.22
C ALA A 346 19.81 6.29 53.49
N ILE A 347 19.11 7.08 52.64
CA ILE A 347 19.71 8.19 51.91
C ILE A 347 20.36 9.23 52.85
N GLY A 348 19.81 9.46 54.04
CA GLY A 348 20.37 10.39 54.98
C GLY A 348 21.79 10.04 55.45
N GLU A 349 22.06 8.76 55.71
CA GLU A 349 23.38 8.27 56.06
C GLU A 349 24.36 8.46 54.93
N LEU A 350 23.97 8.08 53.72
CA LEU A 350 24.80 8.28 52.52
C LEU A 350 25.18 9.75 52.30
N LEU A 351 24.23 10.66 52.45
CA LEU A 351 24.47 12.11 52.32
C LEU A 351 25.43 12.65 53.37
N GLN A 352 25.35 12.16 54.61
CA GLN A 352 26.27 12.51 55.70
C GLN A 352 27.71 12.00 55.39
N ASP A 353 27.84 10.74 54.98
CA ASP A 353 29.12 10.14 54.63
C ASP A 353 29.78 10.86 53.47
N VAL A 354 29.01 11.23 52.44
CA VAL A 354 29.52 12.00 51.31
C VAL A 354 29.94 13.40 51.75
N ALA A 355 29.10 14.08 52.55
CA ALA A 355 29.40 15.42 53.05
C ALA A 355 30.74 15.44 53.85
N GLN A 356 30.94 14.45 54.73
CA GLN A 356 32.19 14.31 55.51
C GLN A 356 33.44 14.16 54.65
N LYS A 357 33.36 13.52 53.46
CA LYS A 357 34.49 13.43 52.54
C LYS A 357 34.99 14.80 52.04
N PHE A 358 34.15 15.84 52.12
CA PHE A 358 34.46 17.18 51.69
C PHE A 358 34.99 18.10 52.79
N ASP A 359 35.02 17.67 54.08
CA ASP A 359 35.41 18.52 55.24
C ASP A 359 36.76 19.18 55.01
N LEU A 360 37.79 18.43 54.59
CA LEU A 360 39.14 18.99 54.35
C LEU A 360 39.13 19.99 53.15
N ALA A 361 38.34 19.75 52.11
CA ALA A 361 38.26 20.67 50.98
C ALA A 361 37.50 21.95 51.35
N ILE A 362 36.47 21.85 52.17
CA ILE A 362 35.71 22.94 52.73
C ILE A 362 36.58 23.83 53.61
N GLU A 363 37.35 23.21 54.53
CA GLU A 363 38.26 23.91 55.43
C GLU A 363 39.40 24.62 54.63
N THR A 364 40.06 23.90 53.73
CA THR A 364 41.14 24.44 52.89
C THR A 364 40.70 25.65 52.04
N ARG A 365 39.45 25.64 51.58
CA ARG A 365 38.85 26.73 50.78
C ARG A 365 38.12 27.77 51.60
N ARG A 366 38.07 27.62 52.94
CA ARG A 366 37.37 28.50 53.88
C ARG A 366 35.87 28.63 53.53
N LEU A 367 35.22 27.54 53.22
CA LEU A 367 33.78 27.48 52.89
C LEU A 367 32.97 27.04 54.10
N THR A 368 31.67 27.22 54.04
CA THR A 368 30.74 26.71 55.07
C THR A 368 29.83 25.66 54.38
N LEU A 369 29.86 24.40 54.85
CA LEU A 369 28.92 23.37 54.41
C LEU A 369 27.73 23.27 55.36
N LYS A 370 26.53 23.45 54.87
CA LYS A 370 25.29 23.27 55.63
C LYS A 370 24.58 22.00 55.11
N VAL A 371 24.27 21.09 56.04
CA VAL A 371 23.63 19.84 55.72
C VAL A 371 22.28 19.77 56.44
N GLU A 372 21.18 19.70 55.70
CA GLU A 372 19.81 19.66 56.25
C GLU A 372 19.16 18.33 55.88
N ILE A 373 19.17 17.38 56.81
CA ILE A 373 18.65 16.03 56.65
C ILE A 373 17.57 15.81 57.74
N PRO A 374 16.29 15.61 57.37
CA PRO A 374 15.24 15.25 58.32
C PRO A 374 15.52 13.91 59.02
N ARG A 375 15.10 13.78 60.29
CA ARG A 375 15.32 12.56 61.08
C ARG A 375 14.59 11.34 60.58
N ALA A 376 13.46 11.52 59.87
CA ALA A 376 12.62 10.46 59.32
C ALA A 376 12.53 10.60 57.80
N LEU A 377 13.29 9.79 57.08
CA LEU A 377 13.21 9.62 55.65
C LEU A 377 12.92 8.16 55.33
N PRO A 378 12.15 7.88 54.29
CA PRO A 378 11.96 6.50 53.81
C PRO A 378 13.27 5.93 53.27
N LEU A 379 13.35 4.59 53.25
CA LEU A 379 14.43 3.91 52.56
C LEU A 379 14.32 4.15 51.04
N LEU A 380 15.42 4.46 50.40
CA LEU A 380 15.50 4.63 48.96
C LEU A 380 15.91 3.30 48.31
N ASN A 381 15.15 2.82 47.31
CA ASN A 381 15.50 1.63 46.53
C ASN A 381 16.27 2.03 45.26
N ALA A 382 17.60 2.16 45.36
CA ALA A 382 18.47 2.61 44.29
C ALA A 382 19.86 1.96 44.40
N ASP A 383 20.69 2.20 43.39
CA ASP A 383 22.10 1.80 43.41
C ASP A 383 22.91 2.82 44.26
N VAL A 384 23.36 2.38 45.42
CA VAL A 384 24.06 3.21 46.41
C VAL A 384 25.27 3.90 45.77
N SER A 385 26.10 3.16 44.99
CA SER A 385 27.32 3.67 44.38
C SER A 385 27.03 4.75 43.35
N MET A 386 25.95 4.59 42.58
CA MET A 386 25.54 5.60 41.59
C MET A 386 24.99 6.85 42.26
N ILE A 387 24.17 6.72 43.30
CA ILE A 387 23.65 7.88 44.05
C ILE A 387 24.78 8.61 44.78
N GLU A 388 25.72 7.89 45.40
CA GLU A 388 26.94 8.47 45.98
C GLU A 388 27.70 9.28 44.95
N ARG A 389 27.89 8.75 43.73
CA ARG A 389 28.56 9.40 42.61
C ARG A 389 27.84 10.68 42.15
N VAL A 390 26.49 10.63 42.07
CA VAL A 390 25.66 11.80 41.77
C VAL A 390 25.93 12.94 42.75
N VAL A 391 25.81 12.63 44.05
CA VAL A 391 25.98 13.64 45.11
C VAL A 391 27.40 14.16 45.16
N THR A 392 28.39 13.28 45.04
CA THR A 392 29.80 13.64 44.98
C THR A 392 30.14 14.60 43.82
N ASN A 393 29.60 14.32 42.59
CA ASN A 393 29.79 15.20 41.46
C ASN A 393 29.16 16.59 41.66
N LEU A 394 28.00 16.65 42.26
CA LEU A 394 27.30 17.92 42.54
C LEU A 394 27.99 18.74 43.64
N LEU A 395 28.45 18.08 44.71
CA LEU A 395 29.22 18.73 45.77
C LEU A 395 30.57 19.20 45.30
N ASP A 396 31.32 18.39 44.49
CA ASP A 396 32.60 18.82 43.88
C ASP A 396 32.42 20.08 43.03
N ASN A 397 31.37 20.14 42.22
CA ASN A 397 31.03 21.33 41.45
C ASN A 397 30.76 22.54 42.37
N ALA A 398 29.91 22.36 43.39
CA ALA A 398 29.57 23.43 44.32
C ALA A 398 30.85 23.97 45.04
N VAL A 399 31.68 23.07 45.58
CA VAL A 399 32.93 23.44 46.26
C VAL A 399 33.91 24.11 45.30
N ARG A 400 33.99 23.69 44.07
CA ARG A 400 34.88 24.26 43.05
C ARG A 400 34.50 25.67 42.68
N HIS A 401 33.23 25.97 42.55
CA HIS A 401 32.75 27.24 42.03
C HIS A 401 32.37 28.26 43.12
N THR A 402 32.34 27.84 44.39
CA THR A 402 32.10 28.75 45.53
C THR A 402 33.38 29.53 45.88
N PRO A 403 33.34 30.86 45.94
CA PRO A 403 34.47 31.68 46.40
C PRO A 403 34.74 31.47 47.90
N PRO A 404 35.97 31.76 48.38
CA PRO A 404 36.32 31.68 49.77
C PRO A 404 35.35 32.50 50.64
N GLY A 405 34.91 31.95 51.78
CA GLY A 405 33.87 32.53 52.65
C GLY A 405 32.44 32.23 52.24
N GLY A 406 32.23 31.56 51.11
CA GLY A 406 30.91 31.19 50.63
C GLY A 406 30.32 29.98 51.31
N THR A 407 29.07 29.67 51.01
CA THR A 407 28.29 28.58 51.60
C THR A 407 27.87 27.58 50.53
N VAL A 408 27.98 26.29 50.86
CA VAL A 408 27.42 25.17 50.11
C VAL A 408 26.33 24.54 50.99
N MET A 409 25.17 24.24 50.40
CA MET A 409 24.04 23.65 51.09
C MET A 409 23.67 22.30 50.45
N LEU A 410 23.53 21.29 51.27
CA LEU A 410 22.99 19.98 50.91
C LEU A 410 21.70 19.73 51.68
N ARG A 411 20.58 19.58 50.98
CA ARG A 411 19.27 19.38 51.57
C ARG A 411 18.59 18.17 50.94
N VAL A 412 17.83 17.43 51.76
CA VAL A 412 16.97 16.31 51.29
C VAL A 412 15.60 16.39 51.94
N TRP A 413 14.58 16.07 51.19
CA TRP A 413 13.20 15.94 51.73
C TRP A 413 12.40 14.96 50.91
N GLN A 414 11.33 14.47 51.47
CA GLN A 414 10.34 13.67 50.75
C GLN A 414 9.25 14.58 50.16
N GLU A 415 8.93 14.37 48.89
CA GLU A 415 7.80 15.03 48.26
C GLU A 415 7.01 13.98 47.46
N ASN A 416 5.81 13.64 47.93
CA ASN A 416 5.02 12.53 47.36
C ASN A 416 5.79 11.19 47.43
N GLU A 417 5.80 10.45 46.31
CA GLU A 417 6.55 9.18 46.16
C GLU A 417 7.98 9.40 45.63
N ARG A 418 8.61 10.49 45.97
CA ARG A 418 9.95 10.87 45.51
C ARG A 418 10.80 11.44 46.64
N LEU A 419 12.06 11.11 46.62
CA LEU A 419 13.04 11.83 47.39
C LEU A 419 13.68 12.93 46.55
N GLN A 420 13.60 14.16 47.04
CA GLN A 420 14.23 15.34 46.47
C GLN A 420 15.55 15.60 47.18
N VAL A 421 16.60 15.81 46.42
CA VAL A 421 17.92 16.24 46.94
C VAL A 421 18.32 17.52 46.25
N GLU A 422 18.79 18.48 47.02
CA GLU A 422 19.23 19.80 46.55
C GLU A 422 20.65 20.07 46.98
N VAL A 423 21.49 20.49 46.01
CA VAL A 423 22.84 21.01 46.27
C VAL A 423 22.87 22.44 45.74
N ALA A 424 23.03 23.39 46.65
CA ALA A 424 23.11 24.82 46.33
C ALA A 424 24.43 25.42 46.75
N ASP A 425 24.91 26.37 45.97
CA ASP A 425 26.14 27.10 46.26
C ASP A 425 25.90 28.62 46.22
N SER A 426 26.79 29.39 46.87
CA SER A 426 26.78 30.86 46.85
C SER A 426 27.78 31.44 45.84
N GLY A 427 28.14 30.70 44.82
CA GLY A 427 29.06 31.12 43.76
C GLY A 427 28.45 32.11 42.76
N PRO A 428 29.09 32.28 41.57
CA PRO A 428 28.62 33.24 40.57
C PRO A 428 27.32 32.79 39.86
N GLY A 429 26.85 31.55 40.11
CA GLY A 429 25.71 30.99 39.45
C GLY A 429 26.00 30.53 38.01
N VAL A 430 24.92 30.26 37.27
CA VAL A 430 25.01 29.83 35.88
C VAL A 430 24.37 30.87 34.97
N GLU A 431 25.09 31.29 33.98
CA GLU A 431 24.65 32.25 32.98
C GLU A 431 23.38 31.74 32.24
N ALA A 432 22.40 32.62 32.01
CA ALA A 432 21.11 32.23 31.45
C ALA A 432 21.23 31.50 30.09
N ALA A 433 22.16 31.88 29.25
CA ALA A 433 22.44 31.25 27.96
C ALA A 433 22.97 29.81 28.05
N LEU A 434 23.49 29.42 29.23
CA LEU A 434 24.07 28.08 29.45
C LEU A 434 23.14 27.12 30.17
N ARG A 435 22.06 27.62 30.78
CA ARG A 435 21.14 26.82 31.63
C ARG A 435 20.53 25.63 30.90
N GLU A 436 20.06 25.83 29.66
CA GLU A 436 19.47 24.76 28.85
C GLU A 436 20.49 23.74 28.36
N GLN A 437 21.76 24.15 28.26
CA GLN A 437 22.84 23.31 27.72
C GLN A 437 23.67 22.57 28.78
N LEU A 438 23.46 22.86 30.08
CA LEU A 438 24.24 22.28 31.17
C LEU A 438 24.25 20.76 31.21
N PHE A 439 23.12 20.17 30.86
CA PHE A 439 22.91 18.71 30.87
C PHE A 439 22.97 18.10 29.47
N GLN A 440 23.33 18.90 28.44
CA GLN A 440 23.50 18.43 27.07
C GLN A 440 24.98 18.15 26.77
N ARG A 441 25.24 17.36 25.73
CA ARG A 441 26.61 17.16 25.28
C ARG A 441 27.22 18.50 24.85
N PRO A 442 28.48 18.80 25.22
CA PRO A 442 29.12 20.04 24.83
C PRO A 442 29.13 20.21 23.29
N SER A 443 28.63 21.32 22.79
CA SER A 443 28.67 21.66 21.35
C SER A 443 29.91 22.48 21.01
N ALA A 444 30.47 22.27 19.82
CA ALA A 444 31.64 22.98 19.33
C ALA A 444 31.38 24.49 19.08
N LEU A 445 30.13 24.88 18.91
CA LEU A 445 29.69 26.24 18.59
C LEU A 445 29.60 27.16 19.82
N SER A 446 29.90 26.64 21.01
CA SER A 446 29.83 27.47 22.23
C SER A 446 31.03 28.33 22.41
N PRO A 447 30.90 29.62 22.83
CA PRO A 447 32.03 30.54 23.08
C PRO A 447 33.04 29.96 24.06
N GLN A 448 34.32 30.35 23.93
CA GLN A 448 35.42 29.82 24.70
C GLN A 448 35.28 30.05 26.22
N SER A 449 34.70 31.17 26.62
CA SER A 449 34.29 31.47 27.99
C SER A 449 33.26 30.51 28.57
N ALA A 450 32.35 29.99 27.71
CA ALA A 450 31.34 29.00 28.08
C ALA A 450 31.97 27.59 28.24
N ARG A 451 33.12 27.31 27.66
CA ARG A 451 33.85 26.01 27.77
C ARG A 451 34.54 25.87 29.11
N GLU A 452 35.08 26.96 29.64
CA GLU A 452 35.80 26.96 30.93
C GLU A 452 34.87 26.87 32.14
N ASN A 453 33.64 27.39 32.01
CA ASN A 453 32.60 27.40 33.07
C ASN A 453 31.62 26.22 33.04
N ARG A 454 31.68 25.34 32.04
CA ARG A 454 30.80 24.16 31.98
C ARG A 454 31.29 23.11 32.98
N GLY A 455 30.33 22.53 33.68
CA GLY A 455 30.55 21.45 34.64
C GLY A 455 31.09 20.15 34.08
N GLY A 456 31.71 20.17 32.89
CA GLY A 456 32.35 19.04 32.25
C GLY A 456 31.43 17.84 32.04
N LEU A 457 32.03 16.65 31.91
CA LEU A 457 31.31 15.39 31.76
C LEU A 457 30.53 14.97 33.03
N GLY A 458 30.85 15.59 34.20
CA GLY A 458 30.24 15.24 35.49
C GLY A 458 28.73 15.40 35.53
N LEU A 459 28.16 16.51 34.96
CA LEU A 459 26.74 16.73 34.94
C LEU A 459 25.97 15.80 34.00
N LEU A 460 26.62 15.39 32.88
CA LEU A 460 26.07 14.37 31.98
C LEU A 460 26.01 13.01 32.65
N ILE A 461 27.05 12.64 33.39
CA ILE A 461 27.08 11.40 34.18
C ILE A 461 25.97 11.42 35.22
N VAL A 462 25.82 12.52 35.95
CA VAL A 462 24.75 12.72 36.92
C VAL A 462 23.37 12.54 36.31
N ARG A 463 23.11 13.22 35.20
CA ARG A 463 21.85 13.08 34.47
C ARG A 463 21.59 11.63 34.06
N ARG A 464 22.58 10.96 33.48
CA ARG A 464 22.41 9.59 33.00
C ARG A 464 22.18 8.58 34.13
N MET A 465 22.87 8.73 35.25
CA MET A 465 22.66 7.89 36.44
C MET A 465 21.26 8.07 37.00
N LEU A 466 20.76 9.29 37.08
CA LEU A 466 19.40 9.57 37.54
C LEU A 466 18.34 9.05 36.59
N GLU A 467 18.54 9.19 35.27
CA GLU A 467 17.63 8.62 34.23
C GLU A 467 17.49 7.10 34.40
N LEU A 468 18.58 6.39 34.69
CA LEU A 468 18.57 4.94 34.94
C LEU A 468 17.76 4.55 36.19
N HIS A 469 17.58 5.46 37.11
CA HIS A 469 16.76 5.29 38.30
C HIS A 469 15.33 5.80 38.13
N GLY A 470 14.96 6.34 36.93
CA GLY A 470 13.65 6.99 36.72
C GLY A 470 13.54 8.38 37.33
N GLY A 471 14.68 8.94 37.74
CA GLY A 471 14.80 10.29 38.27
C GLY A 471 15.15 11.34 37.23
N SER A 472 15.27 12.59 37.65
CA SER A 472 15.76 13.69 36.82
C SER A 472 16.47 14.75 37.67
N ILE A 473 17.28 15.58 37.00
CA ILE A 473 17.97 16.73 37.57
C ILE A 473 17.57 18.00 36.85
N ARG A 474 17.48 19.11 37.58
CA ARG A 474 17.26 20.44 37.03
C ARG A 474 18.05 21.50 37.80
N LEU A 475 18.37 22.60 37.13
CA LEU A 475 18.83 23.83 37.77
C LEU A 475 17.58 24.61 38.22
N VAL A 476 17.57 25.02 39.46
CA VAL A 476 16.50 25.83 40.07
C VAL A 476 16.99 27.25 40.23
N ASP A 477 16.11 28.23 40.06
CA ASP A 477 16.47 29.63 40.32
C ASP A 477 16.78 29.82 41.80
N ALA A 478 17.96 30.37 42.08
CA ALA A 478 18.44 30.69 43.42
C ALA A 478 18.72 32.19 43.50
N ALA A 479 18.57 32.76 44.72
CA ALA A 479 18.85 34.18 44.98
C ALA A 479 20.35 34.50 44.76
N ALA A 480 21.23 33.53 44.95
CA ALA A 480 22.67 33.62 44.72
C ALA A 480 23.21 32.25 44.37
N GLY A 481 24.18 32.17 43.46
CA GLY A 481 24.85 30.94 43.09
C GLY A 481 24.07 30.01 42.17
N ALA A 482 24.41 28.73 42.19
CA ALA A 482 23.70 27.69 41.46
C ALA A 482 23.01 26.73 42.43
N CYS A 483 21.79 26.27 42.02
CA CYS A 483 21.00 25.32 42.79
C CYS A 483 20.60 24.14 41.91
N PHE A 484 21.23 23.00 42.10
CA PHE A 484 20.92 21.75 41.42
C PHE A 484 19.97 20.93 42.29
N ARG A 485 18.82 20.60 41.74
CA ARG A 485 17.84 19.77 42.41
C ARG A 485 17.55 18.53 41.57
N PHE A 486 17.63 17.38 42.20
CA PHE A 486 17.28 16.12 41.54
C PHE A 486 16.29 15.34 42.39
N PHE A 487 15.57 14.42 41.77
CA PHE A 487 14.73 13.48 42.49
C PHE A 487 15.01 12.03 42.04
N VAL A 488 14.71 11.11 42.94
CA VAL A 488 14.69 9.68 42.70
C VAL A 488 13.35 9.14 43.21
N PRO A 489 12.63 8.28 42.45
CA PRO A 489 11.43 7.59 42.94
C PRO A 489 11.77 6.68 44.13
N LEU A 490 10.82 6.55 45.06
CA LEU A 490 10.93 5.67 46.22
C LEU A 490 10.76 4.20 45.90
#